data_48c71fccd0b1d6bf4af357f2ca6b7e31
#
_entry.id   48c71fccd0b1d6bf4af357f2ca6b7e31
#
_cell.length_a   1.000
_cell.length_b   1.000
_cell.length_c   1.000
_cell.angle_alpha   90.00
_cell.angle_beta   90.00
_cell.angle_gamma   90.00
#
_symmetry.space_group_name_H-M   'P 1'
#
loop_
_entity.id
_entity.type
_entity.pdbx_description
1 polymer ?
#
loop_
_entity_poly.entity_id
_entity_poly.type
_entity_poly.pdbx_seq_one_letter_code
_entity_poly.pdbx_strand_id
1 'polypeptide(L)'
;MTEATLITLPPAPDESGYPLPGSVAQPDFAPGEREALIAEIRQLLREKDAVLVAHYYTDDDLQMIADETGGTVSDSLEMARFGNQHPASTLVVAGVRFMGETAKILNPEKRVLMPTLQAECSLDLGCPPQQFIPFCDAHPD
;
A
#
# COMPACT_ATOMS: atom_id res chain seq x y z
N MET A 1 -14.82 38.39 -8.76
CA MET A 1 -14.43 37.72 -7.50
C MET A 1 -15.37 36.52 -7.38
N THR A 2 -14.92 35.36 -7.80
CA THR A 2 -15.68 34.09 -7.73
C THR A 2 -15.61 33.61 -6.28
N GLU A 3 -16.75 33.52 -5.60
CA GLU A 3 -16.84 32.89 -4.29
C GLU A 3 -16.38 31.44 -4.42
N ALA A 4 -15.36 31.06 -3.66
CA ALA A 4 -14.95 29.68 -3.52
C ALA A 4 -16.12 28.90 -2.90
N THR A 5 -16.73 28.00 -3.66
CA THR A 5 -17.73 27.08 -3.15
C THR A 5 -17.01 26.12 -2.18
N LEU A 6 -17.23 26.31 -0.90
CA LEU A 6 -16.78 25.37 0.13
C LEU A 6 -17.49 24.03 -0.13
N ILE A 7 -16.72 23.04 -0.56
CA ILE A 7 -17.21 21.67 -0.64
C ILE A 7 -17.39 21.20 0.81
N THR A 8 -18.63 21.04 1.24
CA THR A 8 -18.91 20.38 2.50
C THR A 8 -18.66 18.89 2.31
N LEU A 9 -17.52 18.42 2.79
CA LEU A 9 -17.27 16.98 2.88
C LEU A 9 -18.39 16.33 3.74
N PRO A 10 -18.86 15.14 3.36
CA PRO A 10 -19.72 14.39 4.27
C PRO A 10 -19.03 14.27 5.63
N PRO A 11 -19.78 14.28 6.73
CA PRO A 11 -19.21 14.08 8.05
C PRO A 11 -18.32 12.85 8.01
N ALA A 12 -17.11 12.96 8.60
CA ALA A 12 -16.27 11.80 8.77
C ALA A 12 -17.12 10.67 9.36
N PRO A 13 -17.00 9.44 8.85
CA PRO A 13 -17.69 8.32 9.47
C PRO A 13 -17.36 8.34 10.95
N ASP A 14 -18.39 8.14 11.76
CA ASP A 14 -18.31 8.17 13.22
C ASP A 14 -17.09 7.34 13.65
N GLU A 15 -16.30 7.89 14.58
CA GLU A 15 -15.03 7.33 15.06
C GLU A 15 -15.15 5.89 15.60
N SER A 16 -16.36 5.36 15.78
CA SER A 16 -16.62 3.99 16.23
C SER A 16 -16.35 2.92 15.17
N GLY A 17 -16.12 3.28 13.91
CA GLY A 17 -15.93 2.35 12.79
C GLY A 17 -14.49 2.17 12.31
N TYR A 18 -13.56 3.04 12.70
CA TYR A 18 -12.15 2.91 12.31
C TYR A 18 -11.30 2.63 13.54
N PRO A 19 -10.59 1.49 13.59
CA PRO A 19 -9.60 1.28 14.65
C PRO A 19 -8.57 2.41 14.54
N LEU A 20 -8.37 3.12 15.67
CA LEU A 20 -7.32 4.14 15.73
C LEU A 20 -5.96 3.51 15.42
N PRO A 21 -5.04 4.24 14.76
CA PRO A 21 -3.66 3.80 14.62
C PRO A 21 -3.12 3.41 16.01
N GLY A 22 -2.67 2.17 16.17
CA GLY A 22 -2.24 1.62 17.45
C GLY A 22 -3.29 0.74 18.17
N SER A 23 -4.53 0.67 17.68
CA SER A 23 -5.55 -0.28 18.18
C SER A 23 -5.48 -1.66 17.50
N VAL A 24 -4.67 -1.80 16.45
CA VAL A 24 -4.41 -3.12 15.84
C VAL A 24 -3.49 -3.87 16.78
N ALA A 25 -3.98 -4.98 17.33
CA ALA A 25 -3.16 -5.85 18.16
C ALA A 25 -1.93 -6.32 17.36
N GLN A 26 -0.74 -6.05 17.90
CA GLN A 26 0.47 -6.62 17.34
C GLN A 26 0.40 -8.14 17.47
N PRO A 27 0.85 -8.91 16.46
CA PRO A 27 0.89 -10.36 16.57
C PRO A 27 1.81 -10.76 17.73
N ASP A 28 1.32 -11.68 18.58
CA ASP A 28 2.09 -12.25 19.67
C ASP A 28 2.78 -13.52 19.16
N PHE A 29 4.07 -13.40 18.84
CA PHE A 29 4.87 -14.50 18.33
C PHE A 29 5.44 -15.34 19.49
N ALA A 30 5.40 -16.66 19.34
CA ALA A 30 6.17 -17.54 20.20
C ALA A 30 7.68 -17.27 20.07
N PRO A 31 8.49 -17.59 21.10
CA PRO A 31 9.94 -17.40 21.01
C PRO A 31 10.56 -18.07 19.78
N GLY A 32 11.21 -17.28 18.92
CA GLY A 32 11.85 -17.74 17.68
C GLY A 32 10.92 -17.86 16.47
N GLU A 33 9.61 -17.71 16.64
CA GLU A 33 8.65 -17.80 15.53
C GLU A 33 8.81 -16.62 14.55
N ARG A 34 8.99 -15.41 15.06
CA ARG A 34 9.20 -14.20 14.24
C ARG A 34 10.44 -14.35 13.35
N GLU A 35 11.56 -14.77 13.92
CA GLU A 35 12.80 -15.00 13.17
C GLU A 35 12.66 -16.09 12.11
N ALA A 36 11.91 -17.16 12.43
CA ALA A 36 11.64 -18.25 11.50
C ALA A 36 10.79 -17.76 10.32
N LEU A 37 9.74 -16.95 10.57
CA LEU A 37 8.90 -16.36 9.52
C LEU A 37 9.69 -15.39 8.62
N ILE A 38 10.55 -14.54 9.21
CA ILE A 38 11.42 -13.64 8.46
C ILE A 38 12.36 -14.44 7.55
N ALA A 39 12.96 -15.52 8.06
CA ALA A 39 13.83 -16.38 7.27
C ALA A 39 13.07 -17.08 6.11
N GLU A 40 11.87 -17.55 6.37
CA GLU A 40 11.00 -18.15 5.35
C GLU A 40 10.61 -17.14 4.27
N ILE A 41 10.20 -15.92 4.64
CA ILE A 41 9.87 -14.86 3.68
C ILE A 41 11.07 -14.56 2.77
N ARG A 42 12.28 -14.40 3.33
CA ARG A 42 13.50 -14.18 2.55
C ARG A 42 13.79 -15.33 1.57
N GLN A 43 13.52 -16.56 1.98
CA GLN A 43 13.68 -17.72 1.13
C GLN A 43 12.65 -17.70 -0.01
N LEU A 44 11.38 -17.48 0.30
CA LEU A 44 10.30 -17.44 -0.68
C LEU A 44 10.49 -16.33 -1.72
N LEU A 45 10.96 -15.15 -1.32
CA LEU A 45 11.26 -14.07 -2.26
C LEU A 45 12.28 -14.52 -3.32
N ARG A 46 13.36 -15.21 -2.90
CA ARG A 46 14.36 -15.76 -3.84
C ARG A 46 13.79 -16.86 -4.74
N GLU A 47 13.07 -17.83 -4.13
CA GLU A 47 12.54 -18.99 -4.85
C GLU A 47 11.47 -18.63 -5.89
N LYS A 48 10.71 -17.56 -5.63
CA LYS A 48 9.60 -17.11 -6.47
C LYS A 48 9.97 -16.00 -7.45
N ASP A 49 11.24 -15.66 -7.56
CA ASP A 49 11.69 -14.50 -8.34
C ASP A 49 10.83 -13.27 -7.99
N ALA A 50 10.77 -12.97 -6.70
CA ALA A 50 9.94 -11.92 -6.15
C ALA A 50 10.77 -10.87 -5.42
N VAL A 51 10.31 -9.63 -5.47
CA VAL A 51 10.86 -8.52 -4.69
C VAL A 51 9.77 -7.89 -3.82
N LEU A 52 10.12 -7.58 -2.58
CA LEU A 52 9.25 -6.89 -1.64
C LEU A 52 9.44 -5.38 -1.78
N VAL A 53 8.36 -4.67 -2.02
CA VAL A 53 8.29 -3.20 -1.92
C VAL A 53 7.38 -2.82 -0.77
N ALA A 54 7.90 -2.06 0.18
CA ALA A 54 7.21 -1.73 1.41
C ALA A 54 6.95 -0.23 1.51
N HIS A 55 5.74 0.15 1.88
CA HIS A 55 5.46 1.54 2.23
C HIS A 55 6.04 1.86 3.60
N TYR A 56 6.57 3.05 3.78
CA TYR A 56 7.20 3.48 5.04
C TYR A 56 6.23 3.57 6.25
N TYR A 57 4.92 3.28 6.06
CA TYR A 57 3.96 3.10 7.15
C TYR A 57 3.86 1.66 7.66
N THR A 58 4.48 0.71 6.97
CA THR A 58 4.40 -0.69 7.36
C THR A 58 5.28 -0.97 8.58
N ASP A 59 5.07 -2.12 9.18
CA ASP A 59 5.87 -2.61 10.29
C ASP A 59 7.37 -2.64 9.96
N ASP A 60 8.21 -2.36 10.95
CA ASP A 60 9.67 -2.29 10.81
C ASP A 60 10.27 -3.57 10.24
N ASP A 61 9.68 -4.74 10.54
CA ASP A 61 10.13 -6.02 10.00
C ASP A 61 9.95 -6.11 8.49
N LEU A 62 8.83 -5.61 7.97
CA LEU A 62 8.59 -5.59 6.53
C LEU A 62 9.53 -4.64 5.83
N GLN A 63 9.79 -3.47 6.43
CA GLN A 63 10.74 -2.51 5.90
C GLN A 63 12.16 -3.10 5.88
N MET A 64 12.60 -3.71 6.98
CA MET A 64 13.89 -4.38 7.09
C MET A 64 14.04 -5.49 6.03
N ILE A 65 13.02 -6.34 5.85
CA ILE A 65 13.06 -7.41 4.84
C ILE A 65 13.15 -6.83 3.44
N ALA A 66 12.42 -5.75 3.14
CA ALA A 66 12.49 -5.10 1.83
C ALA A 66 13.92 -4.62 1.54
N ASP A 67 14.52 -3.87 2.46
CA ASP A 67 15.89 -3.34 2.29
C ASP A 67 16.94 -4.46 2.15
N GLU A 68 16.85 -5.50 2.97
CA GLU A 68 17.84 -6.60 2.99
C GLU A 68 17.73 -7.56 1.79
N THR A 69 16.57 -7.62 1.14
CA THR A 69 16.31 -8.54 0.02
C THR A 69 16.36 -7.89 -1.36
N GLY A 70 16.85 -6.65 -1.43
CA GLY A 70 16.99 -5.91 -2.70
C GLY A 70 15.71 -5.23 -3.16
N GLY A 71 14.75 -5.07 -2.25
CA GLY A 71 13.54 -4.28 -2.46
C GLY A 71 13.74 -2.80 -2.14
N THR A 72 12.65 -2.14 -1.77
CA THR A 72 12.68 -0.72 -1.38
C THR A 72 11.62 -0.40 -0.34
N VAL A 73 11.94 0.60 0.49
CA VAL A 73 10.99 1.25 1.40
C VAL A 73 10.79 2.68 0.92
N SER A 74 9.56 3.03 0.54
CA SER A 74 9.32 4.34 -0.08
C SER A 74 7.84 4.75 -0.01
N ASP A 75 7.51 5.86 -0.67
CA ASP A 75 6.13 6.26 -0.95
C ASP A 75 5.51 5.43 -2.08
N SER A 76 4.20 5.58 -2.24
CA SER A 76 3.41 4.79 -3.19
C SER A 76 3.86 4.94 -4.65
N LEU A 77 4.29 6.13 -5.07
CA LEU A 77 4.72 6.36 -6.44
C LEU A 77 6.10 5.75 -6.71
N GLU A 78 7.02 5.90 -5.79
CA GLU A 78 8.35 5.34 -5.91
C GLU A 78 8.33 3.81 -5.83
N MET A 79 7.47 3.21 -4.99
CA MET A 79 7.23 1.76 -4.98
C MET A 79 6.85 1.25 -6.38
N ALA A 80 5.93 1.95 -7.07
CA ALA A 80 5.48 1.56 -8.40
C ALA A 80 6.59 1.73 -9.46
N ARG A 81 7.37 2.81 -9.39
CA ARG A 81 8.54 3.05 -10.28
C ARG A 81 9.63 2.01 -10.08
N PHE A 82 10.00 1.75 -8.83
CA PHE A 82 10.98 0.73 -8.47
C PHE A 82 10.55 -0.64 -9.02
N GLY A 83 9.29 -1.02 -8.81
CA GLY A 83 8.72 -2.25 -9.31
C GLY A 83 8.82 -2.36 -10.84
N ASN A 84 8.66 -1.27 -11.56
CA ASN A 84 8.80 -1.24 -13.02
C ASN A 84 10.25 -1.47 -13.48
N GLN A 85 11.22 -0.94 -12.75
CA GLN A 85 12.65 -1.04 -13.10
C GLN A 85 13.29 -2.35 -12.63
N HIS A 86 12.75 -2.97 -11.57
CA HIS A 86 13.32 -4.17 -10.98
C HIS A 86 13.11 -5.40 -11.90
N PRO A 87 14.11 -6.28 -12.07
CA PRO A 87 14.03 -7.43 -12.99
C PRO A 87 13.07 -8.55 -12.53
N ALA A 88 12.75 -8.67 -11.24
CA ALA A 88 11.89 -9.72 -10.71
C ALA A 88 10.53 -9.77 -11.43
N SER A 89 10.04 -10.98 -11.67
CA SER A 89 8.75 -11.24 -12.32
C SER A 89 7.55 -11.03 -11.38
N THR A 90 7.80 -11.02 -10.07
CA THR A 90 6.77 -10.88 -9.04
C THR A 90 7.09 -9.70 -8.11
N LEU A 91 6.10 -8.83 -7.90
CA LEU A 91 6.15 -7.76 -6.89
C LEU A 91 5.27 -8.15 -5.71
N VAL A 92 5.81 -8.12 -4.51
CA VAL A 92 5.06 -8.22 -3.26
C VAL A 92 4.93 -6.81 -2.71
N VAL A 93 3.71 -6.28 -2.67
CA VAL A 93 3.45 -4.90 -2.26
C VAL A 93 2.90 -4.89 -0.83
N ALA A 94 3.72 -4.47 0.11
CA ALA A 94 3.33 -4.23 1.50
C ALA A 94 2.88 -2.77 1.64
N GLY A 95 1.58 -2.55 1.61
CA GLY A 95 0.94 -1.24 1.67
C GLY A 95 -0.57 -1.37 1.57
N VAL A 96 -1.26 -0.26 1.32
CA VAL A 96 -2.70 -0.25 1.12
C VAL A 96 -3.07 -0.61 -0.33
N ARG A 97 -4.31 -1.01 -0.53
CA ARG A 97 -4.83 -1.61 -1.76
C ARG A 97 -4.49 -0.83 -3.03
N PHE A 98 -4.72 0.48 -3.07
CA PHE A 98 -4.45 1.28 -4.28
C PHE A 98 -2.98 1.24 -4.72
N MET A 99 -2.03 1.01 -3.79
CA MET A 99 -0.60 0.90 -4.12
C MET A 99 -0.33 -0.37 -4.93
N GLY A 100 -0.96 -1.48 -4.58
CA GLY A 100 -0.89 -2.71 -5.37
C GLY A 100 -1.59 -2.59 -6.72
N GLU A 101 -2.72 -1.90 -6.77
CA GLU A 101 -3.43 -1.61 -8.03
C GLU A 101 -2.58 -0.74 -8.96
N THR A 102 -1.98 0.33 -8.43
CA THR A 102 -1.04 1.20 -9.18
C THR A 102 0.18 0.41 -9.67
N ALA A 103 0.77 -0.41 -8.80
CA ALA A 103 1.87 -1.29 -9.18
C ALA A 103 1.48 -2.23 -10.32
N LYS A 104 0.26 -2.79 -10.30
CA LYS A 104 -0.24 -3.66 -11.37
C LYS A 104 -0.49 -2.92 -12.68
N ILE A 105 -1.04 -1.71 -12.63
CA ILE A 105 -1.28 -0.86 -13.82
C ILE A 105 0.04 -0.54 -14.52
N LEU A 106 1.08 -0.19 -13.75
CA LEU A 106 2.39 0.17 -14.31
C LEU A 106 3.24 -1.05 -14.69
N ASN A 107 2.86 -2.25 -14.25
CA ASN A 107 3.57 -3.51 -14.51
C ASN A 107 2.59 -4.61 -14.94
N PRO A 108 1.91 -4.45 -16.10
CA PRO A 108 0.85 -5.37 -16.50
C PRO A 108 1.33 -6.82 -16.73
N GLU A 109 2.60 -6.99 -17.08
CA GLU A 109 3.22 -8.32 -17.31
C GLU A 109 3.66 -9.00 -16.01
N LYS A 110 3.89 -8.24 -14.93
CA LYS A 110 4.35 -8.80 -13.66
C LYS A 110 3.19 -9.32 -12.81
N ARG A 111 3.49 -10.31 -12.00
CA ARG A 111 2.60 -10.75 -10.93
C ARG A 111 2.71 -9.77 -9.76
N VAL A 112 1.60 -9.19 -9.34
CA VAL A 112 1.54 -8.32 -8.16
C VAL A 112 0.75 -9.05 -7.08
N LEU A 113 1.34 -9.18 -5.91
CA LEU A 113 0.78 -9.80 -4.73
C LEU A 113 0.70 -8.79 -3.61
N MET A 114 -0.36 -8.89 -2.81
CA MET A 114 -0.53 -8.11 -1.57
C MET A 114 -0.83 -9.06 -0.41
N PRO A 115 -0.30 -8.82 0.79
CA PRO A 115 -0.62 -9.63 1.98
C PRO A 115 -2.11 -9.61 2.31
N THR A 116 -2.77 -8.47 2.11
CA THR A 116 -4.21 -8.30 2.27
C THR A 116 -4.74 -7.24 1.31
N LEU A 117 -5.98 -7.42 0.85
CA LEU A 117 -6.73 -6.40 0.10
C LEU A 117 -7.66 -5.58 1.00
N GLN A 118 -7.68 -5.86 2.30
CA GLN A 118 -8.50 -5.13 3.27
C GLN A 118 -7.81 -3.87 3.81
N ALA A 119 -6.51 -3.72 3.59
CA ALA A 119 -5.79 -2.51 3.95
C ALA A 119 -6.16 -1.39 2.98
N GLU A 120 -6.96 -0.44 3.43
CA GLU A 120 -7.48 0.67 2.64
C GLU A 120 -6.87 2.01 3.10
N CYS A 121 -6.94 3.00 2.24
CA CYS A 121 -6.54 4.37 2.54
C CYS A 121 -7.80 5.25 2.68
N SER A 122 -7.93 5.94 3.80
CA SER A 122 -9.07 6.84 4.04
C SER A 122 -9.13 8.00 3.05
N LEU A 123 -8.01 8.44 2.51
CA LEU A 123 -7.96 9.49 1.48
C LEU A 123 -8.48 8.97 0.14
N ASP A 124 -8.16 7.74 -0.22
CA ASP A 124 -8.64 7.07 -1.43
C ASP A 124 -10.16 6.84 -1.33
N LEU A 125 -10.62 6.25 -0.23
CA LEU A 125 -12.05 6.03 0.03
C LEU A 125 -12.84 7.34 0.15
N GLY A 126 -12.22 8.42 0.60
CA GLY A 126 -12.82 9.74 0.76
C GLY A 126 -13.02 10.50 -0.56
N CYS A 127 -12.49 10.00 -1.67
CA CYS A 127 -12.60 10.64 -2.99
C CYS A 127 -13.18 9.68 -4.06
N PRO A 128 -14.44 9.23 -3.90
CA PRO A 128 -15.03 8.29 -4.84
C PRO A 128 -15.20 8.93 -6.23
N PRO A 129 -14.93 8.18 -7.32
CA PRO A 129 -15.01 8.68 -8.70
C PRO A 129 -16.36 9.35 -9.04
N GLN A 130 -17.45 8.86 -8.46
CA GLN A 130 -18.79 9.40 -8.66
C GLN A 130 -18.97 10.85 -8.17
N GLN A 131 -18.12 11.27 -7.22
CA GLN A 131 -18.08 12.65 -6.73
C GLN A 131 -16.98 13.46 -7.42
N PHE A 132 -15.85 12.85 -7.67
CA PHE A 132 -14.67 13.50 -8.24
C PHE A 132 -14.87 13.87 -9.72
N ILE A 133 -15.40 12.96 -10.54
CA ILE A 133 -15.60 13.19 -11.97
C ILE A 133 -16.50 14.40 -12.23
N PRO A 134 -17.72 14.52 -11.64
CA PRO A 134 -18.56 15.70 -11.83
C PRO A 134 -17.91 17.00 -11.34
N PHE A 135 -17.06 16.93 -10.31
CA PHE A 135 -16.30 18.08 -9.86
C PHE A 135 -15.30 18.53 -10.93
N CYS A 136 -14.53 17.62 -11.51
CA CYS A 136 -13.59 17.94 -12.58
C CYS A 136 -14.32 18.50 -13.82
N ASP A 137 -15.46 17.91 -14.20
CA ASP A 137 -16.26 18.36 -15.34
C ASP A 137 -16.82 19.78 -15.16
N ALA A 138 -17.10 20.15 -13.91
CA ALA A 138 -17.58 21.50 -13.56
C ALA A 138 -16.45 22.53 -13.44
N HIS A 139 -15.20 22.12 -13.38
CA HIS A 139 -14.01 22.96 -13.20
C HIS A 139 -12.92 22.55 -14.18
N PRO A 140 -13.13 22.81 -15.49
CA PRO A 140 -12.25 22.31 -16.55
C PRO A 140 -10.90 23.04 -16.67
N ASP A 141 -10.72 24.18 -15.95
CA ASP A 141 -9.52 25.06 -16.00
C ASP A 141 -8.65 24.92 -14.76
#